data_9af3188aed62aac4c6f6a34a3ff94ec8
#
_entry.id   9af3188aed62aac4c6f6a34a3ff94ec8
#
_cell.length_a   1.000
_cell.length_b   1.000
_cell.length_c   1.000
_cell.angle_alpha   90.00
_cell.angle_beta   90.00
_cell.angle_gamma   90.00
#
_symmetry.space_group_name_H-M   'P 1'
#
loop_
_entity.id
_entity.type
_entity.pdbx_description
1 polymer ?
#
loop_
_entity_poly.entity_id
_entity_poly.type
_entity_poly.pdbx_seq_one_letter_code
_entity_poly.pdbx_strand_id
1 'polypeptide(L)'
;GIISPILANIYLDKLDKFMRNYINVFNKGKARVRNPEYKRVANRKDKRVKKLKNETDEQKKEALRREIAILHREMQQLPATLDMDENFKRMRYVRYADDFLICVIGSKEDCVKAKGDIKTFLQDTLKLELSDEKTLITNSHDAAKFLGFDVTVRSTDKTRKDFRGIPIRSLDHKVVLLLPYEVMRKKLLDYNAMRIIIKNGKEAWESTSRPYLRSNDDLEILNRYNSEIRGIYNYYCIANNVNILNSFYYYMKESMYKTLSSKYESTVRKIIRKYCRNKVFTVRYENNKGEMLERTIYHGGFKQRKDARIDNAHIMPSYRHKQPQLGVRVLSPDGPEGIGG
;
A
#
# COMPACT_ATOMS: atom_id res chain seq x y z
N GLY A 1 -23.16 -18.20 0.40
CA GLY A 1 -24.20 -17.39 1.03
C GLY A 1 -23.60 -16.36 2.01
N ILE A 2 -24.40 -15.42 2.48
CA ILE A 2 -23.97 -14.33 3.38
C ILE A 2 -23.44 -14.85 4.74
N ILE A 3 -23.94 -16.01 5.19
CA ILE A 3 -23.59 -16.60 6.48
C ILE A 3 -22.20 -17.25 6.48
N SER A 4 -21.74 -17.77 5.35
CA SER A 4 -20.47 -18.50 5.25
C SER A 4 -19.24 -17.70 5.74
N PRO A 5 -19.03 -16.44 5.39
CA PRO A 5 -17.91 -15.66 5.93
C PRO A 5 -17.98 -15.42 7.44
N ILE A 6 -19.22 -15.32 7.98
CA ILE A 6 -19.42 -15.11 9.43
C ILE A 6 -19.03 -16.38 10.19
N LEU A 7 -19.52 -17.54 9.74
CA LEU A 7 -19.19 -18.84 10.34
C LEU A 7 -17.69 -19.14 10.23
N ALA A 8 -17.07 -18.86 9.09
CA ALA A 8 -15.64 -19.02 8.90
C ALA A 8 -14.85 -18.14 9.89
N ASN A 9 -15.26 -16.88 10.11
CA ASN A 9 -14.60 -16.00 11.06
C ASN A 9 -14.78 -16.47 12.52
N ILE A 10 -15.96 -16.96 12.90
CA ILE A 10 -16.19 -17.54 14.23
C ILE A 10 -15.30 -18.78 14.43
N TYR A 11 -15.21 -19.64 13.42
CA TYR A 11 -14.40 -20.85 13.48
C TYR A 11 -12.91 -20.55 13.60
N LEU A 12 -12.41 -19.61 12.80
CA LEU A 12 -11.01 -19.18 12.76
C LEU A 12 -10.61 -18.25 13.93
N ASP A 13 -11.53 -17.79 14.78
CA ASP A 13 -11.21 -17.09 16.03
C ASP A 13 -10.31 -17.93 16.95
N LYS A 14 -10.43 -19.27 16.87
CA LYS A 14 -9.53 -20.19 17.57
C LYS A 14 -8.07 -20.02 17.11
N LEU A 15 -7.85 -19.86 15.80
CA LEU A 15 -6.53 -19.56 15.24
C LEU A 15 -6.04 -18.19 15.72
N ASP A 16 -6.89 -17.17 15.75
CA ASP A 16 -6.54 -15.84 16.22
C ASP A 16 -6.11 -15.86 17.70
N LYS A 17 -6.80 -16.65 18.54
CA LYS A 17 -6.43 -16.86 19.95
C LYS A 17 -5.11 -17.61 20.08
N PHE A 18 -4.90 -18.67 19.31
CA PHE A 18 -3.63 -19.39 19.25
C PHE A 18 -2.48 -18.46 18.88
N MET A 19 -2.63 -17.71 17.78
CA MET A 19 -1.61 -16.77 17.31
C MET A 19 -1.30 -15.66 18.32
N ARG A 20 -2.29 -15.16 19.03
CA ARG A 20 -2.09 -14.17 20.10
C ARG A 20 -1.18 -14.71 21.22
N ASN A 21 -1.43 -15.92 21.67
CA ASN A 21 -0.60 -16.59 22.68
C ASN A 21 0.80 -16.89 22.12
N TYR A 22 0.88 -17.40 20.91
CA TYR A 22 2.14 -17.70 20.23
C TYR A 22 3.03 -16.46 20.11
N ILE A 23 2.46 -15.32 19.70
CA ILE A 23 3.14 -14.02 19.59
C ILE A 23 3.69 -13.57 20.95
N ASN A 24 2.93 -13.74 22.03
CA ASN A 24 3.37 -13.34 23.36
C ASN A 24 4.60 -14.13 23.81
N VAL A 25 4.66 -15.43 23.51
CA VAL A 25 5.81 -16.29 23.81
C VAL A 25 6.99 -16.00 22.89
N PHE A 26 6.73 -15.76 21.60
CA PHE A 26 7.75 -15.53 20.60
C PHE A 26 8.51 -14.21 20.81
N ASN A 27 7.81 -13.15 21.20
CA ASN A 27 8.38 -11.82 21.32
C ASN A 27 9.41 -11.74 22.45
N LYS A 28 10.65 -11.32 22.11
CA LYS A 28 11.76 -11.16 23.07
C LYS A 28 12.34 -9.76 23.01
N GLY A 29 12.91 -9.32 24.14
CA GLY A 29 13.67 -8.08 24.28
C GLY A 29 12.83 -6.81 24.18
N LYS A 30 13.36 -5.68 24.62
CA LYS A 30 12.70 -4.37 24.55
C LYS A 30 13.11 -3.59 23.29
N ALA A 31 14.38 -3.67 22.90
CA ALA A 31 14.96 -2.99 21.74
C ALA A 31 16.12 -3.81 21.17
N ARG A 32 16.41 -3.63 19.88
CA ARG A 32 17.60 -4.21 19.25
C ARG A 32 18.88 -3.62 19.82
N VAL A 33 19.93 -4.43 19.86
CA VAL A 33 21.28 -3.97 20.23
C VAL A 33 21.76 -2.93 19.23
N ARG A 34 22.35 -1.85 19.76
CA ARG A 34 22.96 -0.81 18.89
C ARG A 34 24.20 -1.37 18.20
N ASN A 35 24.34 -1.04 16.92
CA ASN A 35 25.53 -1.37 16.14
C ASN A 35 26.78 -0.75 16.83
N PRO A 36 27.82 -1.56 17.17
CA PRO A 36 29.01 -1.05 17.85
C PRO A 36 29.74 0.02 17.04
N GLU A 37 29.81 -0.11 15.73
CA GLU A 37 30.45 0.87 14.85
C GLU A 37 29.68 2.19 14.85
N TYR A 38 28.37 2.15 14.68
CA TYR A 38 27.52 3.33 14.79
C TYR A 38 27.72 4.03 16.14
N LYS A 39 27.79 3.27 17.23
CA LYS A 39 28.03 3.81 18.59
C LYS A 39 29.39 4.49 18.69
N ARG A 40 30.45 3.91 18.09
CA ARG A 40 31.79 4.52 18.06
C ARG A 40 31.77 5.89 17.35
N VAL A 41 31.17 5.95 16.15
CA VAL A 41 31.09 7.19 15.37
C VAL A 41 30.22 8.24 16.09
N ALA A 42 29.10 7.83 16.64
CA ALA A 42 28.22 8.69 17.44
C ALA A 42 28.95 9.30 18.63
N ASN A 43 29.68 8.48 19.41
CA ASN A 43 30.45 8.98 20.55
C ASN A 43 31.56 9.96 20.12
N ARG A 44 32.24 9.69 19.00
CA ARG A 44 33.25 10.63 18.42
C ARG A 44 32.59 11.96 18.06
N LYS A 45 31.44 11.94 17.37
CA LYS A 45 30.68 13.13 17.03
C LYS A 45 30.26 13.91 18.28
N ASP A 46 29.71 13.24 19.30
CA ASP A 46 29.24 13.88 20.51
C ASP A 46 30.40 14.55 21.29
N LYS A 47 31.59 13.94 21.32
CA LYS A 47 32.81 14.58 21.87
C LYS A 47 33.18 15.86 21.09
N ARG A 48 33.05 15.86 19.74
CA ARG A 48 33.33 17.08 18.93
C ARG A 48 32.27 18.17 19.19
N VAL A 49 31.01 17.78 19.30
CA VAL A 49 29.91 18.72 19.63
C VAL A 49 30.14 19.37 21.01
N LYS A 50 30.59 18.59 22.01
CA LYS A 50 30.93 19.15 23.34
C LYS A 50 32.11 20.12 23.24
N LYS A 51 33.17 19.79 22.48
CA LYS A 51 34.31 20.68 22.25
C LYS A 51 33.88 21.97 21.56
N LEU A 52 33.03 21.88 20.53
CA LEU A 52 32.51 23.03 19.80
C LEU A 52 31.76 24.05 20.71
N LYS A 53 31.05 23.55 21.73
CA LYS A 53 30.32 24.40 22.68
C LYS A 53 31.24 25.22 23.58
N ASN A 54 32.43 24.69 23.88
CA ASN A 54 33.36 25.31 24.81
C ASN A 54 34.52 26.05 24.10
N GLU A 55 34.58 25.99 22.78
CA GLU A 55 35.63 26.64 21.99
C GLU A 55 35.29 28.12 21.80
N THR A 56 36.31 29.00 21.88
CA THR A 56 36.17 30.44 21.69
C THR A 56 36.72 30.90 20.34
N ASP A 57 37.73 30.19 19.82
CA ASP A 57 38.40 30.51 18.57
C ASP A 57 37.52 30.13 17.35
N GLU A 58 37.21 31.10 16.51
CA GLU A 58 36.30 30.88 15.37
C GLU A 58 36.90 29.97 14.27
N GLN A 59 38.23 29.98 14.08
CA GLN A 59 38.88 29.08 13.13
C GLN A 59 38.78 27.61 13.59
N LYS A 60 38.98 27.37 14.89
CA LYS A 60 38.80 26.05 15.48
C LYS A 60 37.37 25.61 15.50
N LYS A 61 36.41 26.48 15.70
CA LYS A 61 34.97 26.18 15.58
C LYS A 61 34.64 25.73 14.19
N GLU A 62 35.11 26.40 13.15
CA GLU A 62 34.85 26.02 11.77
C GLU A 62 35.43 24.63 11.43
N ALA A 63 36.67 24.33 11.90
CA ALA A 63 37.25 23.00 11.76
C ALA A 63 36.40 21.94 12.46
N LEU A 64 35.95 22.18 13.68
CA LEU A 64 35.07 21.26 14.42
C LEU A 64 33.71 21.06 13.73
N ARG A 65 33.11 22.10 13.15
CA ARG A 65 31.86 21.97 12.36
C ARG A 65 32.04 21.05 11.15
N ARG A 66 33.19 21.17 10.45
CA ARG A 66 33.52 20.27 9.31
C ARG A 66 33.71 18.83 9.76
N GLU A 67 34.45 18.59 10.86
CA GLU A 67 34.60 17.24 11.43
C GLU A 67 33.24 16.63 11.83
N ILE A 68 32.40 17.41 12.50
CA ILE A 68 31.05 16.97 12.90
C ILE A 68 30.20 16.59 11.67
N ALA A 69 30.29 17.37 10.58
CA ALA A 69 29.58 17.07 9.34
C ALA A 69 30.05 15.76 8.69
N ILE A 70 31.36 15.49 8.70
CA ILE A 70 31.94 14.23 8.18
C ILE A 70 31.46 13.06 9.02
N LEU A 71 31.59 13.11 10.35
CA LEU A 71 31.12 12.06 11.26
C LEU A 71 29.60 11.82 11.15
N HIS A 72 28.84 12.88 10.90
CA HIS A 72 27.42 12.74 10.67
C HIS A 72 27.09 11.98 9.37
N ARG A 73 27.83 12.23 8.29
CA ARG A 73 27.68 11.47 7.04
C ARG A 73 28.10 10.00 7.22
N GLU A 74 29.20 9.74 7.93
CA GLU A 74 29.63 8.38 8.27
C GLU A 74 28.55 7.64 9.06
N MET A 75 27.94 8.28 10.07
CA MET A 75 26.81 7.69 10.80
C MET A 75 25.61 7.37 9.92
N GLN A 76 25.33 8.17 8.88
CA GLN A 76 24.20 7.93 7.98
C GLN A 76 24.39 6.69 7.08
N GLN A 77 25.62 6.26 6.87
CA GLN A 77 25.95 5.05 6.10
C GLN A 77 25.85 3.77 6.92
N LEU A 78 25.88 3.89 8.25
CA LEU A 78 25.86 2.74 9.16
C LEU A 78 24.42 2.49 9.66
N PRO A 79 23.99 1.22 9.77
CA PRO A 79 22.75 0.88 10.45
C PRO A 79 22.89 1.20 11.95
N ALA A 80 21.89 1.86 12.54
CA ALA A 80 21.94 2.27 13.95
C ALA A 80 21.85 1.07 14.93
N THR A 81 21.22 -0.03 14.48
CA THR A 81 21.01 -1.26 15.26
C THR A 81 21.40 -2.46 14.41
N LEU A 82 21.70 -3.57 15.06
CA LEU A 82 21.96 -4.84 14.36
C LEU A 82 20.62 -5.36 13.79
N ASP A 83 20.65 -5.79 12.52
CA ASP A 83 19.45 -6.31 11.85
C ASP A 83 19.06 -7.69 12.41
N MET A 84 20.06 -8.55 12.66
CA MET A 84 19.90 -9.85 13.28
C MET A 84 20.38 -9.76 14.73
N ASP A 85 19.43 -9.82 15.65
CA ASP A 85 19.68 -9.81 17.10
C ASP A 85 18.86 -10.94 17.75
N GLU A 86 19.53 -11.98 18.21
CA GLU A 86 18.91 -13.17 18.82
C GLU A 86 18.09 -12.83 20.08
N ASN A 87 18.44 -11.72 20.73
CA ASN A 87 17.74 -11.22 21.92
C ASN A 87 16.55 -10.32 21.62
N PHE A 88 16.33 -10.03 20.33
CA PHE A 88 15.19 -9.21 19.89
C PHE A 88 14.41 -9.92 18.80
N LYS A 89 13.26 -10.46 19.16
CA LYS A 89 12.35 -11.12 18.22
C LYS A 89 10.98 -10.48 18.28
N ARG A 90 10.33 -10.33 17.12
CA ARG A 90 8.97 -9.80 17.00
C ARG A 90 8.20 -10.59 15.96
N MET A 91 6.95 -10.83 16.27
CA MET A 91 5.99 -11.40 15.35
C MET A 91 4.73 -10.52 15.33
N ARG A 92 4.16 -10.35 14.14
CA ARG A 92 2.86 -9.72 13.90
C ARG A 92 2.05 -10.62 12.99
N TYR A 93 0.78 -10.72 13.27
CA TYR A 93 -0.18 -11.53 12.55
C TYR A 93 -1.36 -10.67 12.14
N VAL A 94 -1.82 -10.85 10.92
CA VAL A 94 -3.05 -10.25 10.39
C VAL A 94 -3.76 -11.29 9.54
N ARG A 95 -5.08 -11.38 9.67
CA ARG A 95 -5.94 -12.29 8.92
C ARG A 95 -7.12 -11.53 8.32
N TYR A 96 -7.46 -11.93 7.13
CA TYR A 96 -8.69 -11.53 6.44
C TYR A 96 -9.36 -12.78 5.86
N ALA A 97 -10.47 -13.18 6.44
CA ALA A 97 -11.13 -14.46 6.16
C ALA A 97 -10.15 -15.64 6.36
N ASP A 98 -9.86 -16.40 5.31
CA ASP A 98 -8.92 -17.52 5.27
C ASP A 98 -7.48 -17.12 4.94
N ASP A 99 -7.28 -15.94 4.37
CA ASP A 99 -5.95 -15.41 4.09
C ASP A 99 -5.31 -14.80 5.33
N PHE A 100 -4.05 -15.13 5.60
CA PHE A 100 -3.28 -14.52 6.68
C PHE A 100 -1.85 -14.19 6.29
N LEU A 101 -1.30 -13.18 6.94
CA LEU A 101 0.09 -12.76 6.79
C LEU A 101 0.76 -12.69 8.16
N ILE A 102 1.95 -13.27 8.26
CA ILE A 102 2.78 -13.25 9.47
C ILE A 102 4.08 -12.56 9.15
N CYS A 103 4.36 -11.44 9.83
CA CYS A 103 5.61 -10.72 9.71
C CYS A 103 6.49 -11.07 10.91
N VAL A 104 7.71 -11.54 10.64
CA VAL A 104 8.65 -12.00 11.66
C VAL A 104 9.94 -11.18 11.62
N ILE A 105 10.37 -10.69 12.75
CA ILE A 105 11.75 -10.27 13.00
C ILE A 105 12.40 -11.40 13.77
N GLY A 106 13.22 -12.20 13.09
CA GLY A 106 13.86 -13.41 13.59
C GLY A 106 14.58 -14.13 12.48
N SER A 107 15.06 -15.32 12.75
CA SER A 107 15.77 -16.16 11.78
C SER A 107 14.80 -16.90 10.84
N LYS A 108 15.34 -17.50 9.77
CA LYS A 108 14.55 -18.35 8.88
C LYS A 108 14.03 -19.60 9.61
N GLU A 109 14.81 -20.14 10.53
CA GLU A 109 14.45 -21.27 11.37
C GLU A 109 13.24 -20.95 12.26
N ASP A 110 13.18 -19.72 12.80
CA ASP A 110 12.01 -19.24 13.55
C ASP A 110 10.74 -19.24 12.67
N CYS A 111 10.87 -18.84 11.41
CA CYS A 111 9.75 -18.85 10.47
C CYS A 111 9.32 -20.28 10.11
N VAL A 112 10.27 -21.19 9.89
CA VAL A 112 10.00 -22.61 9.60
C VAL A 112 9.28 -23.26 10.79
N LYS A 113 9.78 -23.02 12.00
CA LYS A 113 9.15 -23.52 13.23
C LYS A 113 7.74 -23.00 13.37
N ALA A 114 7.55 -21.68 13.22
CA ALA A 114 6.21 -21.08 13.32
C ALA A 114 5.23 -21.65 12.28
N LYS A 115 5.68 -21.87 11.03
CA LYS A 115 4.86 -22.53 10.00
C LYS A 115 4.47 -23.94 10.40
N GLY A 116 5.41 -24.72 10.96
CA GLY A 116 5.15 -26.09 11.46
C GLY A 116 4.14 -26.11 12.62
N ASP A 117 4.33 -25.24 13.60
CA ASP A 117 3.44 -25.15 14.78
C ASP A 117 2.01 -24.75 14.38
N ILE A 118 1.87 -23.81 13.42
CA ILE A 118 0.56 -23.41 12.88
C ILE A 118 -0.08 -24.55 12.09
N LYS A 119 0.68 -25.27 11.27
CA LYS A 119 0.20 -26.41 10.50
C LYS A 119 -0.36 -27.49 11.43
N THR A 120 0.39 -27.84 12.48
CA THR A 120 -0.03 -28.81 13.52
C THR A 120 -1.30 -28.33 14.23
N PHE A 121 -1.36 -27.06 14.65
CA PHE A 121 -2.57 -26.52 15.28
C PHE A 121 -3.81 -26.57 14.37
N LEU A 122 -3.66 -26.16 13.10
CA LEU A 122 -4.75 -26.21 12.13
C LEU A 122 -5.27 -27.64 11.93
N GLN A 123 -4.35 -28.60 11.78
CA GLN A 123 -4.70 -30.01 11.56
C GLN A 123 -5.32 -30.64 12.78
N ASP A 124 -4.72 -30.49 13.96
CA ASP A 124 -5.13 -31.19 15.19
C ASP A 124 -6.36 -30.56 15.82
N THR A 125 -6.43 -29.23 15.89
CA THR A 125 -7.50 -28.52 16.59
C THR A 125 -8.65 -28.12 15.67
N LEU A 126 -8.36 -27.70 14.46
CA LEU A 126 -9.37 -27.18 13.53
C LEU A 126 -9.72 -28.16 12.40
N LYS A 127 -9.00 -29.29 12.28
CA LYS A 127 -9.17 -30.26 11.18
C LYS A 127 -9.11 -29.58 9.81
N LEU A 128 -8.24 -28.57 9.67
CA LEU A 128 -7.98 -27.82 8.44
C LEU A 128 -6.58 -28.13 7.94
N GLU A 129 -6.44 -28.22 6.61
CA GLU A 129 -5.14 -28.36 5.97
C GLU A 129 -4.57 -27.01 5.59
N LEU A 130 -3.28 -26.79 5.93
CA LEU A 130 -2.52 -25.66 5.44
C LEU A 130 -1.95 -25.98 4.06
N SER A 131 -2.33 -25.21 3.04
CA SER A 131 -1.75 -25.36 1.70
C SER A 131 -0.27 -24.98 1.71
N ASP A 132 0.62 -25.96 1.61
CA ASP A 132 2.06 -25.72 1.57
C ASP A 132 2.52 -24.93 0.33
N GLU A 133 1.83 -25.11 -0.80
CA GLU A 133 2.10 -24.38 -2.05
C GLU A 133 1.80 -22.89 -1.94
N LYS A 134 0.77 -22.53 -1.18
CA LYS A 134 0.35 -21.12 -0.99
C LYS A 134 1.01 -20.47 0.22
N THR A 135 1.44 -21.27 1.22
CA THR A 135 2.04 -20.75 2.46
C THR A 135 3.56 -20.71 2.31
N LEU A 136 4.05 -19.61 1.80
CA LEU A 136 5.47 -19.39 1.52
C LEU A 136 6.17 -18.64 2.66
N ILE A 137 7.44 -18.97 2.90
CA ILE A 137 8.34 -18.18 3.73
C ILE A 137 9.15 -17.29 2.78
N THR A 138 8.86 -15.99 2.81
CA THR A 138 9.43 -14.99 1.89
C THR A 138 10.37 -14.07 2.65
N ASN A 139 11.53 -13.77 2.07
CA ASN A 139 12.42 -12.76 2.64
C ASN A 139 11.71 -11.39 2.64
N SER A 140 11.93 -10.59 3.67
CA SER A 140 11.25 -9.28 3.82
C SER A 140 11.53 -8.28 2.68
N HIS A 141 12.64 -8.45 1.95
CA HIS A 141 12.98 -7.62 0.80
C HIS A 141 12.36 -8.13 -0.52
N ASP A 142 11.89 -9.37 -0.53
CA ASP A 142 11.07 -9.92 -1.60
C ASP A 142 9.59 -9.57 -1.35
N ALA A 143 8.77 -9.76 -2.39
CA ALA A 143 7.35 -9.42 -2.30
C ALA A 143 6.53 -10.62 -1.80
N ALA A 144 5.91 -10.49 -0.65
CA ALA A 144 4.87 -11.40 -0.19
C ALA A 144 3.51 -10.92 -0.69
N LYS A 145 2.76 -11.81 -1.36
CA LYS A 145 1.42 -11.47 -1.87
C LYS A 145 0.38 -11.59 -0.76
N PHE A 146 -0.36 -10.50 -0.52
CA PHE A 146 -1.46 -10.50 0.44
C PHE A 146 -2.58 -9.55 -0.02
N LEU A 147 -3.80 -10.06 -0.14
CA LEU A 147 -4.99 -9.32 -0.58
C LEU A 147 -4.75 -8.50 -1.87
N GLY A 148 -4.07 -9.11 -2.84
CA GLY A 148 -3.78 -8.44 -4.12
C GLY A 148 -2.69 -7.38 -4.09
N PHE A 149 -2.04 -7.16 -2.93
CA PHE A 149 -0.86 -6.31 -2.80
C PHE A 149 0.41 -7.15 -2.73
N ASP A 150 1.49 -6.56 -3.18
CA ASP A 150 2.84 -7.00 -2.87
C ASP A 150 3.30 -6.28 -1.59
N VAL A 151 3.53 -7.06 -0.53
CA VAL A 151 4.00 -6.56 0.78
C VAL A 151 5.48 -6.82 0.89
N THR A 152 6.28 -5.77 1.09
CA THR A 152 7.73 -5.88 1.23
C THR A 152 8.27 -4.87 2.22
N VAL A 153 9.52 -5.03 2.63
CA VAL A 153 10.23 -4.08 3.48
C VAL A 153 11.24 -3.32 2.64
N ARG A 154 11.13 -2.00 2.65
CA ARG A 154 12.03 -1.14 1.88
C ARG A 154 13.44 -1.21 2.45
N SER A 155 14.41 -1.52 1.59
CA SER A 155 15.84 -1.33 1.85
C SER A 155 16.32 -0.15 1.02
N THR A 156 16.84 0.89 1.66
CA THR A 156 17.35 2.06 0.97
C THR A 156 18.36 2.83 1.83
N ASP A 157 19.44 3.24 1.21
CA ASP A 157 20.45 4.12 1.80
C ASP A 157 20.08 5.61 1.63
N LYS A 158 18.99 5.91 0.93
CA LYS A 158 18.56 7.29 0.69
C LYS A 158 18.13 7.96 1.98
N THR A 159 18.66 9.15 2.21
CA THR A 159 18.25 10.01 3.31
C THR A 159 17.10 10.92 2.88
N ARG A 160 16.23 11.25 3.82
CA ARG A 160 15.21 12.28 3.71
C ARG A 160 15.52 13.37 4.74
N LYS A 161 15.32 14.62 4.38
CA LYS A 161 15.38 15.71 5.36
C LYS A 161 14.15 15.66 6.28
N ASP A 162 14.38 15.76 7.59
CA ASP A 162 13.32 15.97 8.58
C ASP A 162 12.80 17.41 8.51
N PHE A 163 11.87 17.78 9.42
CA PHE A 163 11.32 19.13 9.49
C PHE A 163 12.34 20.21 9.87
N ARG A 164 13.52 19.81 10.39
CA ARG A 164 14.65 20.69 10.72
C ARG A 164 15.67 20.77 9.58
N GLY A 165 15.41 20.12 8.45
CA GLY A 165 16.35 20.01 7.34
C GLY A 165 17.49 19.00 7.54
N ILE A 166 17.46 18.22 8.63
CA ILE A 166 18.49 17.23 8.96
C ILE A 166 18.23 15.95 8.15
N PRO A 167 19.25 15.43 7.40
CA PRO A 167 19.10 14.18 6.69
C PRO A 167 18.94 13.01 7.67
N ILE A 168 17.89 12.21 7.48
CA ILE A 168 17.60 11.00 8.27
C ILE A 168 17.29 9.81 7.36
N ARG A 169 17.66 8.60 7.76
CA ARG A 169 17.29 7.33 7.09
C ARG A 169 15.91 6.85 7.52
N SER A 170 14.89 7.69 7.38
CA SER A 170 13.55 7.38 7.88
C SER A 170 12.75 6.44 6.98
N LEU A 171 13.24 6.15 5.77
CA LEU A 171 12.54 5.33 4.78
C LEU A 171 12.99 3.87 4.79
N ASP A 172 14.13 3.58 5.41
CA ASP A 172 14.67 2.23 5.52
C ASP A 172 13.87 1.39 6.51
N HIS A 173 13.79 0.08 6.28
CA HIS A 173 13.05 -0.89 7.09
C HIS A 173 11.55 -0.60 7.28
N LYS A 174 10.94 0.23 6.41
CA LYS A 174 9.50 0.43 6.42
C LYS A 174 8.79 -0.60 5.56
N VAL A 175 7.75 -1.19 6.13
CA VAL A 175 6.82 -2.01 5.35
C VAL A 175 6.10 -1.13 4.34
N VAL A 176 6.06 -1.59 3.10
CA VAL A 176 5.36 -0.92 2.00
C VAL A 176 4.40 -1.89 1.33
N LEU A 177 3.26 -1.36 0.91
CA LEU A 177 2.27 -2.04 0.12
C LEU A 177 2.42 -1.56 -1.32
N LEU A 178 2.60 -2.48 -2.25
CA LEU A 178 2.77 -2.15 -3.65
C LEU A 178 1.60 -2.73 -4.47
N LEU A 179 1.15 -1.98 -5.45
CA LEU A 179 0.28 -2.50 -6.51
C LEU A 179 1.16 -3.31 -7.47
N PRO A 180 0.91 -4.63 -7.65
CA PRO A 180 1.65 -5.43 -8.60
C PRO A 180 1.40 -4.99 -10.04
N TYR A 181 2.44 -4.99 -10.86
CA TYR A 181 2.33 -4.63 -12.28
C TYR A 181 1.43 -5.59 -13.07
N GLU A 182 1.47 -6.87 -12.71
CA GLU A 182 0.65 -7.93 -13.30
C GLU A 182 -0.85 -7.70 -13.12
N VAL A 183 -1.25 -7.08 -12.02
CA VAL A 183 -2.64 -6.73 -11.76
C VAL A 183 -3.14 -5.71 -12.78
N MET A 184 -2.35 -4.67 -13.05
CA MET A 184 -2.71 -3.66 -14.07
C MET A 184 -2.77 -4.30 -15.46
N ARG A 185 -1.77 -5.12 -15.79
CA ARG A 185 -1.71 -5.86 -17.06
C ARG A 185 -2.95 -6.74 -17.24
N LYS A 186 -3.25 -7.56 -16.24
CA LYS A 186 -4.43 -8.43 -16.26
C LYS A 186 -5.72 -7.64 -16.39
N LYS A 187 -5.91 -6.57 -15.60
CA LYS A 187 -7.13 -5.76 -15.66
C LYS A 187 -7.32 -5.07 -17.01
N LEU A 188 -6.26 -4.55 -17.64
CA LEU A 188 -6.36 -3.97 -18.98
C LEU A 188 -6.74 -5.00 -20.05
N LEU A 189 -6.25 -6.24 -19.93
CA LEU A 189 -6.62 -7.36 -20.78
C LEU A 189 -8.07 -7.79 -20.54
N ASP A 190 -8.45 -8.01 -19.28
CA ASP A 190 -9.81 -8.41 -18.87
C ASP A 190 -10.86 -7.39 -19.33
N TYR A 191 -10.52 -6.11 -19.34
CA TYR A 191 -11.38 -5.05 -19.82
C TYR A 191 -11.33 -4.89 -21.37
N ASN A 192 -10.52 -5.68 -22.06
CA ASN A 192 -10.27 -5.50 -23.51
C ASN A 192 -9.84 -4.08 -23.87
N ALA A 193 -9.13 -3.39 -22.95
CA ALA A 193 -8.65 -2.03 -23.16
C ALA A 193 -7.27 -1.99 -23.84
N MET A 194 -6.56 -3.10 -23.82
CA MET A 194 -5.26 -3.25 -24.48
C MET A 194 -5.06 -4.66 -25.05
N ARG A 195 -4.07 -4.78 -25.93
CA ARG A 195 -3.49 -6.04 -26.40
C ARG A 195 -1.97 -6.01 -26.23
N ILE A 196 -1.39 -7.18 -26.15
CA ILE A 196 0.05 -7.36 -26.14
C ILE A 196 0.53 -7.55 -27.57
N ILE A 197 1.55 -6.81 -27.94
CA ILE A 197 2.23 -6.94 -29.23
C ILE A 197 3.73 -7.14 -28.99
N ILE A 198 4.41 -7.77 -29.94
CA ILE A 198 5.86 -7.87 -29.93
C ILE A 198 6.43 -6.76 -30.80
N LYS A 199 7.25 -5.90 -30.22
CA LYS A 199 7.91 -4.80 -30.92
C LYS A 199 9.41 -4.88 -30.64
N ASN A 200 10.20 -5.03 -31.71
CA ASN A 200 11.65 -5.20 -31.59
C ASN A 200 12.06 -6.34 -30.60
N GLY A 201 11.35 -7.49 -30.66
CA GLY A 201 11.62 -8.64 -29.79
C GLY A 201 11.19 -8.48 -28.34
N LYS A 202 10.53 -7.38 -27.97
CA LYS A 202 10.06 -7.11 -26.59
C LYS A 202 8.54 -6.96 -26.54
N GLU A 203 7.96 -7.38 -25.43
CA GLU A 203 6.54 -7.14 -25.16
C GLU A 203 6.26 -5.63 -25.08
N ALA A 204 5.27 -5.19 -25.85
CA ALA A 204 4.75 -3.83 -25.81
C ALA A 204 3.23 -3.86 -25.69
N TRP A 205 2.66 -2.85 -25.07
CA TRP A 205 1.23 -2.72 -24.87
C TRP A 205 0.64 -1.75 -25.88
N GLU A 206 -0.46 -2.14 -26.47
CA GLU A 206 -1.22 -1.29 -27.38
C GLU A 206 -2.67 -1.20 -26.94
N SER A 207 -3.21 0.01 -26.79
CA SER A 207 -4.62 0.21 -26.49
C SER A 207 -5.52 -0.26 -27.64
N THR A 208 -6.68 -0.85 -27.33
CA THR A 208 -7.66 -1.35 -28.28
C THR A 208 -9.02 -0.69 -28.08
N SER A 209 -9.84 -0.63 -29.15
CA SER A 209 -11.25 -0.29 -29.01
C SER A 209 -12.03 -1.43 -28.37
N ARG A 210 -13.17 -1.13 -27.75
CA ARG A 210 -14.11 -2.10 -27.16
C ARG A 210 -15.36 -2.17 -28.03
N PRO A 211 -15.41 -3.08 -29.02
CA PRO A 211 -16.52 -3.12 -30.00
C PRO A 211 -17.89 -3.29 -29.36
N TYR A 212 -17.98 -4.06 -28.29
CA TYR A 212 -19.24 -4.33 -27.58
C TYR A 212 -19.88 -3.08 -26.93
N LEU A 213 -19.12 -1.98 -26.79
CA LEU A 213 -19.66 -0.71 -26.27
C LEU A 213 -20.16 0.23 -27.36
N ARG A 214 -20.04 -0.10 -28.65
CA ARG A 214 -20.43 0.81 -29.74
C ARG A 214 -21.91 1.16 -29.76
N SER A 215 -22.79 0.21 -29.36
CA SER A 215 -24.24 0.39 -29.31
C SER A 215 -24.70 1.24 -28.12
N ASN A 216 -23.86 1.43 -27.12
CA ASN A 216 -24.18 2.24 -25.95
C ASN A 216 -24.09 3.74 -26.28
N ASP A 217 -24.79 4.57 -25.53
CA ASP A 217 -24.61 6.01 -25.63
C ASP A 217 -23.22 6.48 -25.10
N ASP A 218 -22.87 7.73 -25.41
CA ASP A 218 -21.55 8.25 -25.06
C ASP A 218 -21.38 8.42 -23.54
N LEU A 219 -22.47 8.71 -22.83
CA LEU A 219 -22.46 8.84 -21.40
C LEU A 219 -22.28 7.47 -20.72
N GLU A 220 -22.94 6.44 -21.21
CA GLU A 220 -22.76 5.06 -20.73
C GLU A 220 -21.33 4.57 -20.97
N ILE A 221 -20.80 4.80 -22.18
CA ILE A 221 -19.39 4.48 -22.49
C ILE A 221 -18.47 5.17 -21.47
N LEU A 222 -18.62 6.48 -21.30
CA LEU A 222 -17.78 7.25 -20.37
C LEU A 222 -17.94 6.74 -18.92
N ASN A 223 -19.15 6.47 -18.48
CA ASN A 223 -19.41 5.97 -17.12
C ASN A 223 -18.78 4.58 -16.90
N ARG A 224 -18.79 3.70 -17.90
CA ARG A 224 -18.15 2.40 -17.84
C ARG A 224 -16.64 2.54 -17.60
N TYR A 225 -15.96 3.35 -18.40
CA TYR A 225 -14.53 3.62 -18.21
C TYR A 225 -14.24 4.28 -16.87
N ASN A 226 -15.05 5.24 -16.45
CA ASN A 226 -14.90 5.90 -15.16
C ASN A 226 -15.07 4.94 -13.97
N SER A 227 -16.03 4.04 -14.02
CA SER A 227 -16.26 3.07 -12.94
C SER A 227 -15.08 2.08 -12.80
N GLU A 228 -14.54 1.62 -13.93
CA GLU A 228 -13.39 0.73 -13.94
C GLU A 228 -12.11 1.42 -13.43
N ILE A 229 -11.86 2.67 -13.86
CA ILE A 229 -10.71 3.46 -13.39
C ILE A 229 -10.84 3.75 -11.89
N ARG A 230 -12.01 4.16 -11.42
CA ARG A 230 -12.25 4.44 -10.00
C ARG A 230 -12.19 3.17 -9.16
N GLY A 231 -12.69 2.05 -9.68
CA GLY A 231 -12.68 0.78 -8.99
C GLY A 231 -11.27 0.33 -8.62
N ILE A 232 -10.35 0.33 -9.59
CA ILE A 232 -8.96 -0.03 -9.31
C ILE A 232 -8.28 0.99 -8.39
N TYR A 233 -8.52 2.29 -8.60
CA TYR A 233 -7.94 3.32 -7.73
C TYR A 233 -8.46 3.24 -6.30
N ASN A 234 -9.75 3.05 -6.09
CA ASN A 234 -10.33 2.95 -4.74
C ASN A 234 -9.75 1.77 -3.96
N TYR A 235 -9.51 0.65 -4.64
CA TYR A 235 -8.90 -0.52 -4.00
C TYR A 235 -7.42 -0.29 -3.67
N TYR A 236 -6.65 0.27 -4.60
CA TYR A 236 -5.20 0.43 -4.46
C TYR A 236 -4.75 1.83 -4.00
N CYS A 237 -5.66 2.70 -3.59
CA CYS A 237 -5.32 4.07 -3.20
C CYS A 237 -4.36 4.16 -2.00
N ILE A 238 -4.25 3.12 -1.18
CA ILE A 238 -3.31 3.01 -0.05
C ILE A 238 -1.91 2.55 -0.47
N ALA A 239 -1.74 2.03 -1.70
CA ALA A 239 -0.45 1.54 -2.18
C ALA A 239 0.59 2.66 -2.26
N ASN A 240 1.83 2.33 -1.87
CA ASN A 240 2.92 3.30 -1.91
C ASN A 240 3.32 3.73 -3.32
N ASN A 241 3.06 2.88 -4.31
CA ASN A 241 3.33 3.11 -5.73
C ASN A 241 2.06 3.39 -6.54
N VAL A 242 0.98 3.87 -5.92
CA VAL A 242 -0.32 4.10 -6.59
C VAL A 242 -0.22 4.99 -7.85
N ASN A 243 0.82 5.80 -7.95
CA ASN A 243 1.11 6.64 -9.11
C ASN A 243 1.32 5.84 -10.40
N ILE A 244 1.64 4.53 -10.35
CA ILE A 244 1.74 3.68 -11.54
C ILE A 244 0.38 3.53 -12.25
N LEU A 245 -0.73 3.81 -11.57
CA LEU A 245 -2.07 3.87 -12.20
C LEU A 245 -2.18 4.98 -13.25
N ASN A 246 -1.23 5.92 -13.35
CA ASN A 246 -1.18 6.85 -14.48
C ASN A 246 -0.99 6.12 -15.82
N SER A 247 -0.19 5.05 -15.83
CA SER A 247 -0.03 4.20 -17.03
C SER A 247 -1.31 3.42 -17.34
N PHE A 248 -1.97 2.87 -16.33
CA PHE A 248 -3.27 2.23 -16.49
C PHE A 248 -4.31 3.19 -17.07
N TYR A 249 -4.40 4.38 -16.53
CA TYR A 249 -5.30 5.44 -17.00
C TYR A 249 -5.01 5.84 -18.45
N TYR A 250 -3.74 5.92 -18.83
CA TYR A 250 -3.36 6.23 -20.20
C TYR A 250 -3.98 5.21 -21.18
N TYR A 251 -3.81 3.91 -20.94
CA TYR A 251 -4.37 2.87 -21.80
C TYR A 251 -5.89 2.87 -21.81
N MET A 252 -6.52 3.08 -20.66
CA MET A 252 -7.98 3.18 -20.55
C MET A 252 -8.52 4.37 -21.35
N LYS A 253 -7.89 5.52 -21.24
CA LYS A 253 -8.27 6.74 -21.96
C LYS A 253 -8.10 6.58 -23.48
N GLU A 254 -6.97 6.05 -23.92
CA GLU A 254 -6.73 5.78 -25.34
C GLU A 254 -7.71 4.74 -25.90
N SER A 255 -8.03 3.70 -25.12
CA SER A 255 -9.04 2.70 -25.48
C SER A 255 -10.42 3.35 -25.65
N MET A 256 -10.82 4.26 -24.75
CA MET A 256 -12.07 5.00 -24.86
C MET A 256 -12.12 5.85 -26.15
N TYR A 257 -11.05 6.56 -26.47
CA TYR A 257 -10.98 7.33 -27.70
C TYR A 257 -11.12 6.44 -28.95
N LYS A 258 -10.44 5.29 -28.96
CA LYS A 258 -10.55 4.31 -30.06
C LYS A 258 -11.95 3.70 -30.14
N THR A 259 -12.62 3.48 -29.01
CA THR A 259 -14.01 2.97 -28.97
C THR A 259 -14.98 3.97 -29.59
N LEU A 260 -14.90 5.23 -29.20
CA LEU A 260 -15.72 6.29 -29.77
C LEU A 260 -15.37 6.59 -31.26
N SER A 261 -14.08 6.54 -31.60
CA SER A 261 -13.63 6.64 -32.98
C SER A 261 -14.24 5.55 -33.86
N SER A 262 -14.27 4.32 -33.34
CA SER A 262 -14.89 3.18 -34.03
C SER A 262 -16.42 3.28 -34.07
N LYS A 263 -17.07 3.81 -33.02
CA LYS A 263 -18.53 4.04 -33.01
C LYS A 263 -18.96 5.05 -34.09
N TYR A 264 -18.21 6.13 -34.28
CA TYR A 264 -18.54 7.22 -35.18
C TYR A 264 -17.81 7.14 -36.52
N GLU A 265 -17.18 6.02 -36.82
CA GLU A 265 -16.39 5.82 -38.05
C GLU A 265 -15.47 7.01 -38.38
N SER A 266 -14.81 7.49 -37.31
CA SER A 266 -14.04 8.73 -37.33
C SER A 266 -12.62 8.51 -36.82
N THR A 267 -11.78 9.53 -36.90
CA THR A 267 -10.43 9.46 -36.34
C THR A 267 -10.41 9.87 -34.87
N VAL A 268 -9.48 9.30 -34.08
CA VAL A 268 -9.24 9.66 -32.67
C VAL A 268 -9.03 11.18 -32.52
N ARG A 269 -8.35 11.83 -33.50
CA ARG A 269 -8.14 13.29 -33.46
C ARG A 269 -9.45 14.07 -33.53
N LYS A 270 -10.41 13.64 -34.37
CA LYS A 270 -11.74 14.28 -34.47
C LYS A 270 -12.54 14.07 -33.18
N ILE A 271 -12.48 12.88 -32.59
CA ILE A 271 -13.11 12.59 -31.28
C ILE A 271 -12.54 13.50 -30.18
N ILE A 272 -11.22 13.62 -30.09
CA ILE A 272 -10.59 14.53 -29.12
C ILE A 272 -11.06 15.98 -29.32
N ARG A 273 -11.10 16.49 -30.58
CA ARG A 273 -11.59 17.85 -30.85
C ARG A 273 -13.05 18.05 -30.42
N LYS A 274 -13.90 17.05 -30.66
CA LYS A 274 -15.34 17.12 -30.33
C LYS A 274 -15.61 17.14 -28.84
N TYR A 275 -14.92 16.30 -28.07
CA TYR A 275 -15.25 16.04 -26.68
C TYR A 275 -14.29 16.64 -25.66
N CYS A 276 -13.03 16.92 -26.02
CA CYS A 276 -12.06 17.45 -25.06
C CYS A 276 -12.20 18.96 -24.89
N ARG A 277 -12.43 19.37 -23.64
CA ARG A 277 -12.44 20.77 -23.20
C ARG A 277 -11.41 20.93 -22.09
N ASN A 278 -10.58 21.94 -22.20
CA ASN A 278 -9.47 22.16 -21.25
C ASN A 278 -8.65 20.90 -20.99
N LYS A 279 -8.37 20.11 -22.04
CA LYS A 279 -7.63 18.83 -22.00
C LYS A 279 -8.36 17.70 -21.25
N VAL A 280 -9.62 17.89 -20.86
CA VAL A 280 -10.45 16.88 -20.18
C VAL A 280 -11.56 16.44 -21.13
N PHE A 281 -11.72 15.13 -21.32
CA PHE A 281 -12.82 14.57 -22.10
C PHE A 281 -14.13 14.76 -21.36
N THR A 282 -15.13 15.36 -22.03
CA THR A 282 -16.40 15.77 -21.43
C THR A 282 -17.55 15.41 -22.37
N VAL A 283 -18.55 14.72 -21.83
CA VAL A 283 -19.84 14.44 -22.48
C VAL A 283 -20.90 15.37 -21.89
N ARG A 284 -21.66 16.04 -22.73
CA ARG A 284 -22.85 16.80 -22.37
C ARG A 284 -24.08 15.95 -22.57
N TYR A 285 -24.99 15.99 -21.64
CA TYR A 285 -26.25 15.26 -21.71
C TYR A 285 -27.35 16.05 -20.99
N GLU A 286 -28.56 15.82 -21.41
CA GLU A 286 -29.76 16.38 -20.77
C GLU A 286 -30.30 15.39 -19.74
N ASN A 287 -30.60 15.85 -18.55
CA ASN A 287 -31.22 15.02 -17.51
C ASN A 287 -32.76 14.97 -17.70
N ASN A 288 -33.43 14.14 -16.93
CA ASN A 288 -34.90 13.99 -16.97
C ASN A 288 -35.68 15.26 -16.62
N LYS A 289 -35.01 16.33 -16.16
CA LYS A 289 -35.61 17.65 -15.85
C LYS A 289 -35.34 18.68 -16.95
N GLY A 290 -34.74 18.29 -18.07
CA GLY A 290 -34.37 19.20 -19.17
C GLY A 290 -33.13 20.04 -18.90
N GLU A 291 -32.33 19.71 -17.86
CA GLU A 291 -31.11 20.44 -17.53
C GLU A 291 -29.91 19.84 -18.27
N MET A 292 -29.11 20.69 -18.91
CA MET A 292 -27.86 20.28 -19.55
C MET A 292 -26.75 20.08 -18.51
N LEU A 293 -26.28 18.85 -18.39
CA LEU A 293 -25.23 18.44 -17.46
C LEU A 293 -23.96 18.02 -18.22
N GLU A 294 -22.83 18.07 -17.53
CA GLU A 294 -21.54 17.64 -18.05
C GLU A 294 -20.98 16.48 -17.22
N ARG A 295 -20.48 15.46 -17.90
CA ARG A 295 -19.75 14.36 -17.28
C ARG A 295 -18.36 14.28 -17.87
N THR A 296 -17.35 14.24 -17.00
CA THR A 296 -15.95 14.18 -17.42
C THR A 296 -15.36 12.80 -17.17
N ILE A 297 -14.33 12.46 -17.96
CA ILE A 297 -13.47 11.33 -17.61
C ILE A 297 -12.79 11.61 -16.26
N TYR A 298 -12.50 10.55 -15.52
CA TYR A 298 -11.76 10.69 -14.28
C TYR A 298 -10.45 11.47 -14.50
N HIS A 299 -10.25 12.53 -13.75
CA HIS A 299 -9.06 13.40 -13.84
C HIS A 299 -8.54 13.84 -12.47
N GLY A 300 -8.98 13.19 -11.39
CA GLY A 300 -8.56 13.51 -10.00
C GLY A 300 -7.12 13.10 -9.67
N GLY A 301 -6.41 12.43 -10.59
CA GLY A 301 -5.06 11.91 -10.37
C GLY A 301 -5.03 10.71 -9.40
N PHE A 302 -3.85 10.12 -9.24
CA PHE A 302 -3.66 8.93 -8.42
C PHE A 302 -2.67 9.23 -7.30
N LYS A 303 -3.19 9.78 -6.20
CA LYS A 303 -2.42 10.10 -5.00
C LYS A 303 -2.63 9.02 -3.95
N GLN A 304 -1.56 8.65 -3.24
CA GLN A 304 -1.68 7.76 -2.09
C GLN A 304 -2.57 8.40 -1.03
N ARG A 305 -3.61 7.68 -0.61
CA ARG A 305 -4.40 8.05 0.57
C ARG A 305 -3.68 7.54 1.81
N LYS A 306 -3.31 8.47 2.68
CA LYS A 306 -2.63 8.16 3.95
C LYS A 306 -3.60 8.01 5.12
N ASP A 307 -4.87 8.20 4.85
CA ASP A 307 -5.93 8.24 5.87
C ASP A 307 -6.38 6.85 6.32
N ALA A 308 -5.79 5.78 5.77
CA ALA A 308 -5.92 4.44 6.31
C ALA A 308 -5.33 4.43 7.72
N ARG A 309 -6.14 4.76 8.71
CA ARG A 309 -5.75 4.65 10.12
C ARG A 309 -5.62 3.17 10.45
N ILE A 310 -4.58 2.86 11.21
CA ILE A 310 -4.42 1.53 11.78
C ILE A 310 -5.60 1.32 12.71
N ASP A 311 -6.42 0.35 12.38
CA ASP A 311 -7.50 -0.08 13.25
C ASP A 311 -6.92 -0.93 14.37
N ASN A 312 -6.91 -0.36 15.57
CA ASN A 312 -6.45 -1.02 16.79
C ASN A 312 -7.62 -1.66 17.57
N ALA A 313 -8.72 -1.98 16.91
CA ALA A 313 -9.93 -2.53 17.52
C ALA A 313 -9.67 -3.73 18.42
N HIS A 314 -8.73 -4.59 18.03
CA HIS A 314 -8.31 -5.76 18.81
C HIS A 314 -7.42 -5.43 20.02
N ILE A 315 -6.87 -4.21 20.08
CA ILE A 315 -5.99 -3.75 21.17
C ILE A 315 -6.77 -2.90 22.18
N MET A 316 -7.84 -2.23 21.74
CA MET A 316 -8.63 -1.31 22.56
C MET A 316 -10.03 -1.86 22.85
N PRO A 317 -10.31 -2.31 24.08
CA PRO A 317 -11.66 -2.77 24.47
C PRO A 317 -12.75 -1.71 24.27
N SER A 318 -12.42 -0.44 24.40
CA SER A 318 -13.31 0.72 24.18
C SER A 318 -13.66 0.98 22.71
N TYR A 319 -13.07 0.23 21.78
CA TYR A 319 -13.30 0.40 20.35
C TYR A 319 -14.77 0.17 19.95
N ARG A 320 -15.49 -0.66 20.67
CA ARG A 320 -16.93 -0.97 20.41
C ARG A 320 -17.82 0.27 20.35
N HIS A 321 -17.39 1.36 20.96
CA HIS A 321 -18.13 2.63 20.97
C HIS A 321 -17.62 3.67 19.98
N LYS A 322 -16.54 3.37 19.21
CA LYS A 322 -16.08 4.26 18.15
C LYS A 322 -16.79 3.93 16.85
N GLN A 323 -17.41 4.92 16.24
CA GLN A 323 -18.03 4.77 14.92
C GLN A 323 -17.02 4.25 13.90
N PRO A 324 -17.37 3.27 13.06
CA PRO A 324 -16.51 2.82 11.98
C PRO A 324 -16.21 3.98 11.03
N GLN A 325 -14.96 4.23 10.74
CA GLN A 325 -14.52 5.36 9.90
C GLN A 325 -14.81 5.16 8.40
N LEU A 326 -15.64 4.21 8.04
CA LEU A 326 -16.08 3.92 6.68
C LEU A 326 -17.36 4.64 6.25
N GLY A 327 -17.76 5.70 6.94
CA GLY A 327 -18.93 6.50 6.58
C GLY A 327 -20.28 5.79 6.85
N VAL A 328 -20.28 4.61 7.45
CA VAL A 328 -21.49 3.96 7.92
C VAL A 328 -21.76 4.45 9.34
N ARG A 329 -22.77 5.28 9.51
CA ARG A 329 -23.32 5.58 10.84
C ARG A 329 -23.98 4.31 11.35
N VAL A 330 -23.36 3.66 12.32
CA VAL A 330 -24.06 2.70 13.15
C VAL A 330 -24.94 3.54 14.08
N LEU A 331 -26.24 3.55 13.82
CA LEU A 331 -27.21 4.10 14.77
C LEU A 331 -27.07 3.30 16.06
N SER A 332 -26.76 3.97 17.16
CA SER A 332 -26.87 3.34 18.48
C SER A 332 -28.34 2.95 18.69
N PRO A 333 -28.64 1.90 19.47
CA PRO A 333 -30.02 1.54 19.80
C PRO A 333 -30.77 2.68 20.51
N ASP A 334 -30.06 3.59 21.16
CA ASP A 334 -30.56 4.83 21.74
C ASP A 334 -30.42 5.93 20.69
N GLY A 335 -31.40 6.04 19.79
CA GLY A 335 -31.55 7.18 18.90
C GLY A 335 -31.55 8.47 19.71
N PRO A 336 -31.20 9.63 19.12
CA PRO A 336 -31.30 10.89 19.81
C PRO A 336 -32.77 11.11 20.18
N GLU A 337 -33.10 10.91 21.43
CA GLU A 337 -34.32 11.45 22.01
C GLU A 337 -34.27 12.95 21.80
N GLY A 338 -35.39 13.43 21.26
CA GLY A 338 -35.55 14.73 20.71
C GLY A 338 -35.03 15.85 21.59
N ILE A 339 -34.34 16.76 20.96
CA ILE A 339 -34.24 18.12 21.42
C ILE A 339 -35.57 18.75 21.09
N GLY A 340 -36.49 18.67 22.03
CA GLY A 340 -37.62 19.54 22.13
C GLY A 340 -37.25 20.62 23.14
N GLY A 341 -37.38 21.85 22.75
CA GLY A 341 -37.18 23.03 23.57
C GLY A 341 -36.37 24.09 22.88
#